data_658326e09168325af734e8434c51f89e
#
_entry.id   658326e09168325af734e8434c51f89e
#
_cell.length_a   1.000
_cell.length_b   1.000
_cell.length_c   1.000
_cell.angle_alpha   90.00
_cell.angle_beta   90.00
_cell.angle_gamma   90.00
#
_symmetry.space_group_name_H-M   'P 1'
#
loop_
_entity.id
_entity.type
_entity.pdbx_description
1 polymer ?
#
loop_
_entity_poly.entity_id
_entity_poly.type
_entity_poly.pdbx_seq_one_letter_code
_entity_poly.pdbx_strand_id
1 'polypeptide(L)'
;MITPTEIKQNEQIRTYIEKADEALAALGYTEHSYAHVTRVAHFAEKIMADLGYPRRMQELAWIAGYMHDIGNVINRIDHAQSGAVMAFRILDKLGMPADEIAT
;
A
#
# COMPACT_ATOMS: atom_id res chain seq x y z
N MET A 1 -15.89 0.88 -7.56
CA MET A 1 -14.50 0.45 -7.83
C MET A 1 -13.55 1.18 -6.88
N ILE A 2 -12.69 0.46 -6.21
CA ILE A 2 -11.74 1.06 -5.26
C ILE A 2 -10.65 1.80 -6.03
N THR A 3 -10.48 3.07 -5.75
CA THR A 3 -9.55 3.95 -6.46
C THR A 3 -8.37 4.35 -5.56
N PRO A 4 -7.25 4.81 -6.16
CA PRO A 4 -6.14 5.38 -5.38
C PRO A 4 -6.57 6.48 -4.43
N THR A 5 -7.49 7.35 -4.85
CA THR A 5 -8.00 8.43 -4.00
C THR A 5 -8.70 7.89 -2.74
N GLU A 6 -9.53 6.85 -2.89
CA GLU A 6 -10.20 6.22 -1.76
C GLU A 6 -9.20 5.60 -0.80
N ILE A 7 -8.16 4.96 -1.32
CA ILE A 7 -7.09 4.36 -0.50
C ILE A 7 -6.36 5.44 0.29
N LYS A 8 -5.99 6.55 -0.35
CA LYS A 8 -5.31 7.68 0.33
C LYS A 8 -6.16 8.26 1.46
N GLN A 9 -7.48 8.28 1.29
CA GLN A 9 -8.41 8.91 2.25
C GLN A 9 -8.91 7.93 3.30
N ASN A 10 -8.60 6.64 3.20
CA ASN A 10 -9.09 5.63 4.14
C ASN A 10 -8.39 5.78 5.50
N GLU A 11 -9.17 6.01 6.56
CA GLU A 11 -8.64 6.23 7.90
C GLU A 11 -7.91 5.03 8.46
N GLN A 12 -8.39 3.82 8.21
CA GLN A 12 -7.74 2.60 8.68
C GLN A 12 -6.34 2.46 8.08
N ILE A 13 -6.23 2.68 6.78
CA ILE A 13 -4.94 2.61 6.08
C ILE A 13 -4.01 3.70 6.60
N ARG A 14 -4.51 4.93 6.75
CA ARG A 14 -3.73 6.04 7.31
C ARG A 14 -3.21 5.70 8.69
N THR A 15 -4.05 5.16 9.56
CA THR A 15 -3.66 4.77 10.91
C THR A 15 -2.54 3.74 10.88
N TYR A 16 -2.65 2.72 10.04
CA TYR A 16 -1.62 1.69 9.95
C TYR A 16 -0.30 2.24 9.40
N ILE A 17 -0.35 3.15 8.43
CA ILE A 17 0.85 3.79 7.91
C ILE A 17 1.53 4.62 9.01
N GLU A 18 0.77 5.39 9.76
CA GLU A 18 1.30 6.20 10.87
C GLU A 18 1.92 5.32 11.96
N LYS A 19 1.24 4.22 12.32
CA LYS A 19 1.76 3.30 13.32
C LYS A 19 3.00 2.54 12.84
N ALA A 20 3.05 2.20 11.56
CA ALA A 20 4.24 1.61 10.97
C ALA A 20 5.42 2.57 11.03
N ASP A 21 5.18 3.85 10.78
CA ASP A 21 6.20 4.90 10.87
C ASP A 21 6.73 5.03 12.30
N GLU A 22 5.84 5.04 13.29
CA GLU A 22 6.23 5.08 14.71
C GLU A 22 7.10 3.87 15.08
N ALA A 23 6.71 2.66 14.62
CA ALA A 23 7.47 1.45 14.88
C ALA A 23 8.86 1.50 14.26
N LEU A 24 8.97 2.00 13.03
CA LEU A 24 10.25 2.15 12.35
C LEU A 24 11.13 3.20 13.03
N ALA A 25 10.55 4.31 13.47
CA ALA A 25 11.26 5.35 14.18
C ALA A 25 11.86 4.81 15.51
N ALA A 26 11.10 3.97 16.21
CA ALA A 26 11.57 3.34 17.45
C ALA A 26 12.77 2.41 17.20
N LEU A 27 12.90 1.86 15.96
CA LEU A 27 14.03 1.02 15.58
C LEU A 27 15.18 1.82 14.94
N GLY A 28 15.08 3.15 14.90
CA GLY A 28 16.14 4.01 14.36
C GLY A 28 16.00 4.36 12.88
N TYR A 29 14.93 3.96 12.21
CA TYR A 29 14.68 4.37 10.84
C TYR A 29 14.13 5.79 10.81
N THR A 30 14.57 6.57 9.82
CA THR A 30 14.25 8.01 9.74
C THR A 30 13.38 8.37 8.54
N GLU A 31 13.08 7.44 7.66
CA GLU A 31 12.27 7.70 6.48
C GLU A 31 10.81 7.92 6.85
N HIS A 32 10.19 8.97 6.27
CA HIS A 32 8.78 9.27 6.50
C HIS A 32 7.90 8.34 5.68
N SER A 33 7.04 7.56 6.32
CA SER A 33 6.21 6.54 5.69
C SER A 33 5.37 7.10 4.55
N TYR A 34 4.70 8.24 4.72
CA TYR A 34 3.87 8.82 3.65
C TYR A 34 4.69 9.22 2.43
N ALA A 35 5.84 9.83 2.63
CA ALA A 35 6.71 10.23 1.52
C ALA A 35 7.20 9.00 0.76
N HIS A 36 7.63 7.97 1.48
CA HIS A 36 8.12 6.73 0.90
C HIS A 36 7.04 6.00 0.10
N VAL A 37 5.88 5.71 0.73
CA VAL A 37 4.83 4.95 0.05
C VAL A 37 4.23 5.71 -1.11
N THR A 38 4.15 7.04 -1.02
CA THR A 38 3.68 7.87 -2.12
C THR A 38 4.63 7.79 -3.31
N ARG A 39 5.96 7.86 -3.06
CA ARG A 39 6.97 7.70 -4.13
C ARG A 39 6.87 6.34 -4.80
N VAL A 40 6.79 5.28 -4.00
CA VAL A 40 6.70 3.91 -4.53
C VAL A 40 5.43 3.74 -5.35
N ALA A 41 4.30 4.26 -4.85
CA ALA A 41 3.03 4.21 -5.57
C ALA A 41 3.13 4.89 -6.94
N HIS A 42 3.69 6.09 -6.99
CA HIS A 42 3.85 6.84 -8.24
C HIS A 42 4.79 6.11 -9.21
N PHE A 43 5.90 5.55 -8.74
CA PHE A 43 6.80 4.80 -9.59
C PHE A 43 6.15 3.54 -10.15
N ALA A 44 5.40 2.81 -9.31
CA ALA A 44 4.69 1.61 -9.77
C ALA A 44 3.67 1.94 -10.85
N GLU A 45 2.88 2.99 -10.63
CA GLU A 45 1.90 3.47 -11.61
C GLU A 45 2.59 3.87 -12.93
N LYS A 46 3.67 4.63 -12.83
CA LYS A 46 4.41 5.12 -14.00
C LYS A 46 5.01 3.97 -14.81
N ILE A 47 5.60 2.98 -14.15
CA ILE A 47 6.16 1.82 -14.83
C ILE A 47 5.08 1.11 -15.63
N MET A 48 3.91 0.89 -15.04
CA MET A 48 2.80 0.23 -15.71
C MET A 48 2.29 1.05 -16.89
N ALA A 49 2.22 2.38 -16.74
CA ALA A 49 1.83 3.27 -17.83
C ALA A 49 2.82 3.23 -18.98
N ASP A 50 4.12 3.30 -18.67
CA ASP A 50 5.18 3.28 -19.68
C ASP A 50 5.22 1.95 -20.45
N LEU A 51 4.83 0.85 -19.81
CA LEU A 51 4.74 -0.47 -20.44
C LEU A 51 3.44 -0.67 -21.22
N GLY A 52 2.54 0.31 -21.22
CA GLY A 52 1.31 0.26 -21.99
C GLY A 52 0.16 -0.50 -21.36
N TYR A 53 0.19 -0.76 -20.06
CA TYR A 53 -0.90 -1.44 -19.37
C TYR A 53 -2.14 -0.55 -19.25
N PRO A 54 -3.36 -1.14 -19.18
CA PRO A 54 -4.59 -0.38 -19.04
C PRO A 54 -4.61 0.45 -17.76
N ARG A 55 -5.42 1.50 -17.75
CA ARG A 55 -5.52 2.44 -16.61
C ARG A 55 -5.81 1.71 -15.29
N ARG A 56 -6.70 0.72 -15.30
CA ARG A 56 -7.03 -0.02 -14.06
C ARG A 56 -5.82 -0.74 -13.48
N MET A 57 -4.98 -1.33 -14.34
CA MET A 57 -3.74 -1.97 -13.90
C MET A 57 -2.76 -0.97 -13.31
N GLN A 58 -2.72 0.24 -13.86
CA GLN A 58 -1.91 1.33 -13.30
C GLN A 58 -2.39 1.69 -11.89
N GLU A 59 -3.71 1.77 -11.70
CA GLU A 59 -4.31 2.07 -10.39
C GLU A 59 -4.00 0.97 -9.37
N LEU A 60 -4.12 -0.30 -9.76
CA LEU A 60 -3.82 -1.42 -8.87
C LEU A 60 -2.35 -1.42 -8.47
N ALA A 61 -1.46 -1.09 -9.39
CA ALA A 61 -0.03 -0.97 -9.09
C ALA A 61 0.23 0.16 -8.10
N TRP A 62 -0.46 1.28 -8.26
CA TRP A 62 -0.39 2.40 -7.31
C TRP A 62 -0.82 1.95 -5.91
N ILE A 63 -1.96 1.26 -5.81
CA ILE A 63 -2.50 0.78 -4.54
C ILE A 63 -1.53 -0.20 -3.87
N ALA A 64 -0.98 -1.13 -4.65
CA ALA A 64 0.00 -2.09 -4.14
C ALA A 64 1.24 -1.39 -3.59
N GLY A 65 1.77 -0.42 -4.32
CA GLY A 65 2.93 0.36 -3.88
C GLY A 65 2.65 1.16 -2.63
N TYR A 66 1.47 1.76 -2.56
CA TYR A 66 1.08 2.58 -1.41
C TYR A 66 0.95 1.75 -0.12
N MET A 67 0.52 0.49 -0.24
CA MET A 67 0.25 -0.38 0.90
C MET A 67 1.37 -1.38 1.21
N HIS A 68 2.45 -1.38 0.44
CA HIS A 68 3.45 -2.46 0.52
C HIS A 68 4.15 -2.57 1.88
N ASP A 69 4.31 -1.47 2.61
CA ASP A 69 5.02 -1.44 3.89
C ASP A 69 4.10 -1.46 5.12
N ILE A 70 2.80 -1.62 4.91
CA ILE A 70 1.82 -1.55 6.01
C ILE A 70 2.08 -2.62 7.08
N GLY A 71 2.73 -3.72 6.71
CA GLY A 71 3.08 -4.81 7.63
C GLY A 71 4.07 -4.42 8.72
N ASN A 72 4.77 -3.30 8.58
CA ASN A 72 5.69 -2.81 9.62
C ASN A 72 4.97 -2.48 10.93
N VAL A 73 3.65 -2.30 10.92
CA VAL A 73 2.88 -2.11 12.14
C VAL A 73 2.88 -3.37 13.01
N ILE A 74 3.07 -4.55 12.41
CA ILE A 74 3.14 -5.83 13.11
C ILE A 74 4.58 -6.14 13.49
N ASN A 75 5.46 -6.26 12.51
CA ASN A 75 6.89 -6.43 12.75
C ASN A 75 7.69 -6.05 11.50
N ARG A 76 8.98 -5.76 11.70
CA ARG A 76 9.88 -5.40 10.61
C ARG A 76 10.35 -6.61 9.80
N ILE A 77 10.56 -7.75 10.47
CA ILE A 77 11.20 -8.93 9.86
C ILE A 77 10.33 -9.50 8.73
N ASP A 78 9.05 -9.71 8.99
CA ASP A 78 8.13 -10.32 8.04
C ASP A 78 7.12 -9.30 7.48
N HIS A 79 7.50 -8.01 7.42
CA HIS A 79 6.56 -6.95 7.06
C HIS A 79 5.94 -7.13 5.68
N ALA A 80 6.65 -7.70 4.71
CA ALA A 80 6.11 -7.93 3.37
C ALA A 80 4.95 -8.93 3.41
N GLN A 81 5.11 -10.03 4.14
CA GLN A 81 4.06 -11.06 4.28
C GLN A 81 2.91 -10.54 5.12
N SER A 82 3.21 -9.91 6.26
CA SER A 82 2.20 -9.30 7.11
C SER A 82 1.42 -8.23 6.37
N GLY A 83 2.11 -7.42 5.56
CA GLY A 83 1.49 -6.38 4.76
C GLY A 83 0.56 -6.94 3.69
N ALA A 84 0.95 -8.05 3.05
CA ALA A 84 0.11 -8.70 2.05
C ALA A 84 -1.20 -9.20 2.66
N VAL A 85 -1.14 -9.82 3.84
CA VAL A 85 -2.33 -10.32 4.55
C VAL A 85 -3.22 -9.16 4.99
N MET A 86 -2.62 -8.09 5.52
CA MET A 86 -3.36 -6.90 5.94
C MET A 86 -4.04 -6.22 4.76
N ALA A 87 -3.33 -6.07 3.64
CA ALA A 87 -3.87 -5.47 2.43
C ALA A 87 -5.03 -6.29 1.88
N PHE A 88 -4.88 -7.61 1.82
CA PHE A 88 -5.95 -8.53 1.42
C PHE A 88 -7.21 -8.28 2.25
N ARG A 89 -7.06 -8.27 3.56
CA ARG A 89 -8.20 -8.11 4.48
C ARG A 89 -8.88 -6.76 4.32
N ILE A 90 -8.09 -5.69 4.23
CA ILE A 90 -8.64 -4.33 4.10
C ILE A 90 -9.37 -4.18 2.77
N LEU A 91 -8.75 -4.60 1.67
CA LEU A 91 -9.33 -4.47 0.33
C LEU A 91 -10.58 -5.32 0.16
N ASP A 92 -10.58 -6.53 0.72
CA ASP A 92 -11.76 -7.40 0.71
C ASP A 92 -12.93 -6.73 1.47
N LYS A 93 -12.65 -6.16 2.63
CA LYS A 93 -13.64 -5.45 3.43
C LYS A 93 -14.20 -4.22 2.71
N LEU A 94 -13.37 -3.55 1.90
CA LEU A 94 -13.80 -2.40 1.11
C LEU A 94 -14.57 -2.79 -0.15
N GLY A 95 -14.63 -4.09 -0.48
CA GLY A 95 -15.39 -4.59 -1.61
C GLY A 95 -14.63 -4.71 -2.91
N MET A 96 -13.30 -4.72 -2.87
CA MET A 96 -12.51 -4.94 -4.08
C MET A 96 -12.74 -6.36 -4.60
N PRO A 97 -12.98 -6.55 -5.93
CA PRO A 97 -13.15 -7.89 -6.48
C PRO A 97 -11.95 -8.80 -6.24
N ALA A 98 -12.22 -10.09 -6.04
CA ALA A 98 -11.18 -11.07 -5.69
C ALA A 98 -10.06 -11.16 -6.74
N ASP A 99 -10.39 -11.05 -8.03
CA ASP A 99 -9.39 -11.09 -9.10
C ASP A 99 -8.44 -9.88 -9.04
N GLU A 100 -8.96 -8.72 -8.64
CA GLU A 100 -8.11 -7.53 -8.46
C GLU A 100 -7.23 -7.65 -7.22
N ILE A 101 -7.76 -8.17 -6.12
CA ILE A 101 -6.97 -8.40 -4.90
C ILE A 101 -5.81 -9.36 -5.19
N ALA A 102 -6.08 -10.41 -5.96
CA ALA A 102 -5.09 -11.43 -6.29
C ALA A 102 -3.98 -10.92 -7.22
N THR A 103 -4.25 -9.86 -7.96
CA THR A 103 -3.26 -9.26 -8.85
C THR A 103 -2.18 -8.54 -8.08
#